data_d9589b32ea03d6ca3dff325d4e847017
#
_entry.id   d9589b32ea03d6ca3dff325d4e847017
#
_cell.length_a   1.000
_cell.length_b   1.000
_cell.length_c   1.000
_cell.angle_alpha   90.00
_cell.angle_beta   90.00
_cell.angle_gamma   90.00
#
_symmetry.space_group_name_H-M   'P 1'
#
loop_
_entity.id
_entity.type
_entity.pdbx_description
1 polymer ?
#
loop_
_entity_poly.entity_id
_entity_poly.type
_entity_poly.pdbx_seq_one_letter_code
_entity_poly.pdbx_strand_id
1 'polypeptide(L)'
;MLKDKMNEPRKKFKIVTDKSARVILPNTLTLIGVCIGLTSINFALNQNFKLAIVAIVCAAIIDGLDGRIARLIKGTSKVGKELDSLTDIISFGVAPAFIMYFWTLNTLGKIGWLISLIYVVCVALRLARFNVNTGGEPSWRDNFFQGVPSPAGGILVLSPLVYEQSGLNILNYNIELITPILFIIVSI
;
A
#
# COMPACT_ATOMS: atom_id res chain seq x y z
N MET A 1 10.40 -49.37 -46.05
CA MET A 1 10.65 -47.94 -46.15
C MET A 1 9.41 -47.11 -45.78
N LEU A 2 8.69 -47.48 -44.69
CA LEU A 2 7.46 -46.80 -44.22
C LEU A 2 7.29 -46.87 -42.70
N LYS A 3 8.38 -47.17 -41.93
CA LYS A 3 8.31 -47.27 -40.46
C LYS A 3 9.03 -46.15 -39.66
N ASP A 4 9.66 -45.18 -40.35
CA ASP A 4 10.48 -44.16 -39.67
C ASP A 4 9.82 -42.78 -39.49
N LYS A 5 8.52 -42.61 -39.81
CA LYS A 5 7.82 -41.34 -39.68
C LYS A 5 6.91 -41.19 -38.43
N MET A 6 7.01 -42.11 -37.44
CA MET A 6 6.13 -42.08 -36.28
C MET A 6 6.81 -41.71 -34.94
N ASN A 7 7.99 -41.10 -34.96
CA ASN A 7 8.66 -40.66 -33.74
C ASN A 7 9.14 -39.20 -33.83
N GLU A 8 8.31 -38.30 -34.35
CA GLU A 8 8.53 -36.87 -34.04
C GLU A 8 8.04 -36.61 -32.59
N PRO A 9 8.92 -36.14 -31.68
CA PRO A 9 8.50 -35.75 -30.35
C PRO A 9 7.55 -34.56 -30.52
N ARG A 10 6.27 -34.77 -30.21
CA ARG A 10 5.30 -33.66 -30.08
C ARG A 10 5.97 -32.59 -29.24
N LYS A 11 6.25 -31.43 -29.82
CA LYS A 11 6.64 -30.23 -29.09
C LYS A 11 5.60 -30.01 -28.02
N LYS A 12 5.87 -30.49 -26.78
CA LYS A 12 5.15 -30.06 -25.62
C LYS A 12 5.31 -28.54 -25.62
N PHE A 13 4.24 -27.83 -25.89
CA PHE A 13 4.14 -26.42 -25.55
C PHE A 13 4.55 -26.34 -24.07
N LYS A 14 5.76 -25.89 -23.80
CA LYS A 14 6.18 -25.51 -22.45
C LYS A 14 5.33 -24.29 -22.12
N ILE A 15 4.20 -24.52 -21.53
CA ILE A 15 3.52 -23.52 -20.72
C ILE A 15 4.62 -22.88 -19.89
N VAL A 16 4.81 -21.57 -20.10
CA VAL A 16 5.77 -20.70 -19.41
C VAL A 16 6.08 -21.29 -18.04
N THR A 17 7.36 -21.63 -17.81
CA THR A 17 7.81 -22.44 -16.67
C THR A 17 7.13 -21.94 -15.43
N ASP A 18 6.40 -22.78 -14.72
CA ASP A 18 5.59 -22.53 -13.52
C ASP A 18 6.21 -21.56 -12.49
N LYS A 19 7.54 -21.43 -12.47
CA LYS A 19 8.28 -20.49 -11.61
C LYS A 19 8.10 -19.02 -12.01
N SER A 20 8.13 -18.67 -13.31
CA SER A 20 7.98 -17.27 -13.74
C SER A 20 6.55 -16.77 -13.52
N ALA A 21 5.54 -17.59 -13.82
CA ALA A 21 4.14 -17.23 -13.57
C ALA A 21 3.84 -17.00 -12.09
N ARG A 22 4.45 -17.78 -11.20
CA ARG A 22 4.29 -17.64 -9.74
C ARG A 22 4.86 -16.34 -9.17
N VAL A 23 5.84 -15.73 -9.83
CA VAL A 23 6.42 -14.44 -9.41
C VAL A 23 5.70 -13.27 -10.10
N ILE A 24 5.29 -13.44 -11.35
CA ILE A 24 4.65 -12.36 -12.13
C ILE A 24 3.28 -12.00 -11.56
N LEU A 25 2.48 -12.98 -11.14
CA LEU A 25 1.10 -12.75 -10.70
C LEU A 25 1.01 -11.84 -9.46
N PRO A 26 1.71 -12.09 -8.33
CA PRO A 26 1.67 -11.17 -7.21
C PRO A 26 2.24 -9.79 -7.57
N ASN A 27 3.37 -9.72 -8.29
CA ASN A 27 3.95 -8.43 -8.68
C ASN A 27 2.99 -7.60 -9.55
N THR A 28 2.18 -8.23 -10.39
CA THR A 28 1.17 -7.52 -11.19
C THR A 28 0.05 -6.95 -10.30
N LEU A 29 -0.39 -7.70 -9.28
CA LEU A 29 -1.39 -7.22 -8.32
C LEU A 29 -0.85 -6.02 -7.52
N THR A 30 0.41 -6.09 -7.08
CA THR A 30 1.08 -4.99 -6.39
C THR A 30 1.13 -3.73 -7.28
N LEU A 31 1.47 -3.85 -8.57
CA LEU A 31 1.45 -2.73 -9.51
C LEU A 31 0.04 -2.14 -9.71
N ILE A 32 -0.99 -2.98 -9.73
CA ILE A 32 -2.38 -2.52 -9.79
C ILE A 32 -2.71 -1.72 -8.52
N GLY A 33 -2.25 -2.17 -7.34
CA GLY A 33 -2.38 -1.45 -6.08
C GLY A 33 -1.78 -0.04 -6.15
N VAL A 34 -0.56 0.12 -6.72
CA VAL A 34 0.05 1.44 -6.95
C VAL A 34 -0.82 2.32 -7.84
N CYS A 35 -1.31 1.78 -8.94
CA CYS A 35 -2.15 2.54 -9.87
C CYS A 35 -3.42 3.06 -9.19
N ILE A 36 -4.05 2.24 -8.35
CA ILE A 36 -5.23 2.63 -7.59
C ILE A 36 -4.86 3.67 -6.52
N GLY A 37 -3.75 3.48 -5.79
CA GLY A 37 -3.25 4.45 -4.82
C GLY A 37 -2.99 5.83 -5.45
N LEU A 38 -2.32 5.88 -6.60
CA LEU A 38 -2.10 7.12 -7.34
C LEU A 38 -3.41 7.73 -7.88
N THR A 39 -4.35 6.89 -8.33
CA THR A 39 -5.67 7.35 -8.79
C THR A 39 -6.46 8.01 -7.66
N SER A 40 -6.27 7.58 -6.41
CA SER A 40 -6.90 8.22 -5.25
C SER A 40 -6.48 9.68 -5.08
N ILE A 41 -5.21 10.00 -5.38
CA ILE A 41 -4.73 11.40 -5.38
C ILE A 41 -5.45 12.22 -6.44
N ASN A 42 -5.64 11.67 -7.64
CA ASN A 42 -6.38 12.34 -8.70
C ASN A 42 -7.85 12.61 -8.31
N PHE A 43 -8.51 11.67 -7.64
CA PHE A 43 -9.85 11.91 -7.09
C PHE A 43 -9.86 13.04 -6.05
N ALA A 44 -8.85 13.12 -5.18
CA ALA A 44 -8.74 14.19 -4.19
C ALA A 44 -8.50 15.56 -4.85
N LEU A 45 -7.66 15.63 -5.88
CA LEU A 45 -7.45 16.84 -6.68
C LEU A 45 -8.76 17.37 -7.30
N ASN A 46 -9.62 16.45 -7.73
CA ASN A 46 -10.95 16.76 -8.27
C ASN A 46 -12.03 16.96 -7.18
N GLN A 47 -11.63 17.13 -5.91
CA GLN A 47 -12.51 17.30 -4.75
C GLN A 47 -13.46 16.12 -4.49
N ASN A 48 -13.17 14.96 -5.08
CA ASN A 48 -14.00 13.76 -4.96
C ASN A 48 -13.47 12.85 -3.85
N PHE A 49 -13.50 13.34 -2.61
CA PHE A 49 -12.91 12.68 -1.44
C PHE A 49 -13.52 11.32 -1.13
N LYS A 50 -14.82 11.12 -1.44
CA LYS A 50 -15.47 9.80 -1.26
C LYS A 50 -14.80 8.73 -2.12
N LEU A 51 -14.56 9.02 -3.40
CA LEU A 51 -13.89 8.09 -4.30
C LEU A 51 -12.41 7.93 -3.94
N ALA A 52 -11.75 8.98 -3.43
CA ALA A 52 -10.38 8.89 -2.94
C ALA A 52 -10.26 7.88 -1.78
N ILE A 53 -11.16 7.94 -0.79
CA ILE A 53 -11.20 6.98 0.32
C ILE A 53 -11.45 5.56 -0.19
N VAL A 54 -12.45 5.37 -1.05
CA VAL A 54 -12.76 4.04 -1.62
C VAL A 54 -11.54 3.47 -2.36
N ALA A 55 -10.82 4.29 -3.13
CA ALA A 55 -9.62 3.86 -3.83
C ALA A 55 -8.51 3.40 -2.86
N ILE A 56 -8.27 4.11 -1.76
CA ILE A 56 -7.28 3.69 -0.74
C ILE A 56 -7.71 2.36 -0.09
N VAL A 57 -9.00 2.18 0.23
CA VAL A 57 -9.51 0.92 0.78
C VAL A 57 -9.35 -0.23 -0.22
N CYS A 58 -9.63 0.01 -1.50
CA CYS A 58 -9.39 -0.98 -2.55
C CYS A 58 -7.90 -1.33 -2.68
N ALA A 59 -7.00 -0.33 -2.62
CA ALA A 59 -5.57 -0.57 -2.62
C ALA A 59 -5.13 -1.43 -1.43
N ALA A 60 -5.66 -1.18 -0.22
CA ALA A 60 -5.36 -1.98 0.97
C ALA A 60 -5.87 -3.44 0.86
N ILE A 61 -7.01 -3.67 0.23
CA ILE A 61 -7.52 -5.02 -0.02
C ILE A 61 -6.61 -5.77 -1.00
N ILE A 62 -6.18 -5.11 -2.09
CA ILE A 62 -5.31 -5.70 -3.10
C ILE A 62 -3.95 -6.03 -2.49
N ASP A 63 -3.36 -5.14 -1.71
CA ASP A 63 -2.12 -5.34 -0.97
C ASP A 63 -2.20 -6.55 -0.02
N GLY A 64 -3.30 -6.67 0.75
CA GLY A 64 -3.53 -7.83 1.59
C GLY A 64 -3.70 -9.15 0.80
N LEU A 65 -4.19 -9.07 -0.44
CA LEU A 65 -4.38 -10.23 -1.31
C LEU A 65 -3.08 -10.67 -1.97
N ASP A 66 -2.27 -9.74 -2.52
CA ASP A 66 -1.04 -10.10 -3.22
C ASP A 66 -0.01 -10.74 -2.27
N GLY A 67 0.13 -10.23 -1.05
CA GLY A 67 0.94 -10.83 -0.01
C GLY A 67 0.47 -12.24 0.40
N ARG A 68 -0.84 -12.50 0.43
CA ARG A 68 -1.39 -13.84 0.68
C ARG A 68 -1.15 -14.78 -0.49
N ILE A 69 -1.41 -14.32 -1.72
CA ILE A 69 -1.20 -15.08 -2.94
C ILE A 69 0.28 -15.45 -3.08
N ALA A 70 1.21 -14.51 -2.89
CA ALA A 70 2.65 -14.74 -2.97
C ALA A 70 3.10 -15.87 -2.02
N ARG A 71 2.56 -15.89 -0.79
CA ARG A 71 2.83 -16.95 0.19
C ARG A 71 2.24 -18.31 -0.20
N LEU A 72 0.99 -18.33 -0.68
CA LEU A 72 0.31 -19.57 -1.07
C LEU A 72 0.98 -20.26 -2.26
N ILE A 73 1.41 -19.49 -3.27
CA ILE A 73 2.03 -20.07 -4.46
C ILE A 73 3.55 -20.23 -4.33
N LYS A 74 4.13 -19.91 -3.15
CA LYS A 74 5.58 -19.89 -2.89
C LYS A 74 6.34 -19.10 -3.94
N GLY A 75 5.75 -18.00 -4.42
CA GLY A 75 6.24 -17.12 -5.48
C GLY A 75 6.93 -15.87 -4.96
N THR A 76 7.47 -15.89 -3.73
CA THR A 76 8.19 -14.76 -3.16
C THR A 76 9.53 -14.54 -3.89
N SER A 77 9.78 -13.30 -4.32
CA SER A 77 11.05 -12.88 -4.90
C SER A 77 11.60 -11.67 -4.15
N LYS A 78 12.91 -11.46 -4.22
CA LYS A 78 13.53 -10.25 -3.65
C LYS A 78 12.95 -8.98 -4.28
N VAL A 79 12.80 -8.98 -5.61
CA VAL A 79 12.19 -7.86 -6.36
C VAL A 79 10.74 -7.63 -5.95
N GLY A 80 9.95 -8.71 -5.75
CA GLY A 80 8.56 -8.60 -5.29
C GLY A 80 8.46 -7.95 -3.91
N LYS A 81 9.35 -8.30 -2.97
CA LYS A 81 9.38 -7.71 -1.62
C LYS A 81 9.71 -6.21 -1.66
N GLU A 82 10.66 -5.79 -2.49
CA GLU A 82 11.00 -4.37 -2.65
C GLU A 82 9.86 -3.60 -3.33
N LEU A 83 9.23 -4.21 -4.34
CA LEU A 83 8.09 -3.63 -5.03
C LEU A 83 6.90 -3.41 -4.09
N ASP A 84 6.58 -4.38 -3.25
CA ASP A 84 5.58 -4.33 -2.19
C ASP A 84 5.83 -3.15 -1.24
N SER A 85 7.07 -3.01 -0.76
CA SER A 85 7.48 -1.90 0.11
C SER A 85 7.34 -0.52 -0.58
N LEU A 86 7.68 -0.42 -1.87
CA LEU A 86 7.49 0.82 -2.63
C LEU A 86 6.00 1.15 -2.81
N THR A 87 5.18 0.12 -3.05
CA THR A 87 3.72 0.25 -3.15
C THR A 87 3.12 0.75 -1.84
N ASP A 88 3.55 0.20 -0.72
CA ASP A 88 3.13 0.61 0.61
C ASP A 88 3.40 2.10 0.87
N ILE A 89 4.60 2.57 0.55
CA ILE A 89 4.95 3.99 0.72
C ILE A 89 4.03 4.88 -0.12
N ILE A 90 3.79 4.50 -1.37
CA ILE A 90 2.97 5.30 -2.29
C ILE A 90 1.49 5.26 -1.87
N SER A 91 0.93 4.08 -1.65
CA SER A 91 -0.51 3.91 -1.43
C SER A 91 -0.96 4.28 -0.01
N PHE A 92 -0.10 4.10 0.99
CA PHE A 92 -0.46 4.31 2.41
C PHE A 92 0.37 5.40 3.10
N GLY A 93 1.43 5.89 2.46
CA GLY A 93 2.18 7.06 2.89
C GLY A 93 1.78 8.30 2.09
N VAL A 94 2.16 8.31 0.80
CA VAL A 94 2.01 9.48 -0.06
C VAL A 94 0.54 9.80 -0.34
N ALA A 95 -0.25 8.83 -0.78
CA ALA A 95 -1.62 9.07 -1.19
C ALA A 95 -2.50 9.61 -0.05
N PRO A 96 -2.55 9.02 1.16
CA PRO A 96 -3.29 9.59 2.29
C PRO A 96 -2.81 10.98 2.69
N ALA A 97 -1.50 11.24 2.67
CA ALA A 97 -0.93 12.56 2.96
C ALA A 97 -1.45 13.63 2.00
N PHE A 98 -1.46 13.34 0.69
CA PHE A 98 -1.97 14.26 -0.32
C PHE A 98 -3.48 14.46 -0.22
N ILE A 99 -4.26 13.38 0.00
CA ILE A 99 -5.72 13.47 0.19
C ILE A 99 -6.04 14.41 1.34
N MET A 100 -5.38 14.23 2.49
CA MET A 100 -5.61 15.05 3.67
C MET A 100 -5.06 16.48 3.52
N TYR A 101 -3.98 16.64 2.77
CA TYR A 101 -3.47 17.97 2.42
C TYR A 101 -4.49 18.75 1.60
N PHE A 102 -5.03 18.17 0.55
CA PHE A 102 -6.03 18.84 -0.30
C PHE A 102 -7.36 19.05 0.40
N TRP A 103 -7.72 18.19 1.36
CA TRP A 103 -8.96 18.32 2.10
C TRP A 103 -8.91 19.40 3.18
N THR A 104 -7.90 19.41 4.05
CA THR A 104 -7.88 20.33 5.21
C THR A 104 -6.51 20.91 5.56
N LEU A 105 -5.40 20.18 5.43
CA LEU A 105 -4.09 20.69 5.86
C LEU A 105 -3.60 21.89 5.05
N ASN A 106 -4.11 22.08 3.84
CA ASN A 106 -3.81 23.24 3.01
C ASN A 106 -4.20 24.57 3.68
N THR A 107 -5.20 24.58 4.56
CA THR A 107 -5.61 25.77 5.34
C THR A 107 -4.48 26.27 6.26
N LEU A 108 -3.61 25.36 6.72
CA LEU A 108 -2.44 25.67 7.56
C LEU A 108 -1.23 26.18 6.72
N GLY A 109 -1.37 26.29 5.41
CA GLY A 109 -0.33 26.77 4.50
C GLY A 109 0.95 25.92 4.57
N LYS A 110 2.10 26.56 4.81
CA LYS A 110 3.42 25.88 4.83
C LYS A 110 3.53 24.82 5.94
N ILE A 111 2.85 25.04 7.06
CA ILE A 111 2.88 24.10 8.20
C ILE A 111 2.13 22.81 7.82
N GLY A 112 0.99 22.89 7.17
CA GLY A 112 0.23 21.72 6.71
C GLY A 112 1.03 20.87 5.71
N TRP A 113 1.78 21.51 4.82
CA TRP A 113 2.69 20.82 3.91
C TRP A 113 3.80 20.10 4.67
N LEU A 114 4.43 20.77 5.64
CA LEU A 114 5.49 20.18 6.46
C LEU A 114 5.00 18.94 7.23
N ILE A 115 3.81 19.00 7.83
CA ILE A 115 3.18 17.88 8.54
C ILE A 115 2.97 16.70 7.59
N SER A 116 2.46 16.94 6.39
CA SER A 116 2.28 15.91 5.35
C SER A 116 3.60 15.25 4.97
N LEU A 117 4.68 16.04 4.80
CA LEU A 117 6.00 15.50 4.50
C LEU A 117 6.58 14.66 5.64
N ILE A 118 6.46 15.13 6.88
CA ILE A 118 6.92 14.38 8.08
C ILE A 118 6.25 13.01 8.11
N TYR A 119 4.94 12.93 7.91
CA TYR A 119 4.21 11.68 7.87
C TYR A 119 4.78 10.71 6.82
N VAL A 120 4.95 11.17 5.57
CA VAL A 120 5.50 10.34 4.49
C VAL A 120 6.89 9.81 4.83
N VAL A 121 7.76 10.69 5.36
CA VAL A 121 9.12 10.32 5.77
C VAL A 121 9.09 9.29 6.90
N CYS A 122 8.23 9.46 7.90
CA CYS A 122 8.11 8.50 9.00
C CYS A 122 7.62 7.13 8.51
N VAL A 123 6.63 7.07 7.60
CA VAL A 123 6.18 5.82 6.98
C VAL A 123 7.33 5.15 6.22
N ALA A 124 8.10 5.91 5.42
CA ALA A 124 9.22 5.40 4.66
C ALA A 124 10.34 4.85 5.57
N LEU A 125 10.73 5.61 6.60
CA LEU A 125 11.75 5.18 7.56
C LEU A 125 11.35 3.93 8.34
N ARG A 126 10.08 3.84 8.72
CA ARG A 126 9.54 2.69 9.40
C ARG A 126 9.60 1.44 8.52
N LEU A 127 9.19 1.56 7.26
CA LEU A 127 9.21 0.44 6.32
C LEU A 127 10.66 0.00 6.01
N ALA A 128 11.57 0.96 5.88
CA ALA A 128 12.99 0.68 5.71
C ALA A 128 13.56 -0.11 6.91
N ARG A 129 13.23 0.29 8.15
CA ARG A 129 13.64 -0.45 9.36
C ARG A 129 13.09 -1.87 9.39
N PHE A 130 11.82 -2.05 9.01
CA PHE A 130 11.20 -3.36 8.94
C PHE A 130 11.93 -4.27 7.93
N ASN A 131 12.26 -3.77 6.75
CA ASN A 131 12.96 -4.53 5.72
C ASN A 131 14.37 -4.96 6.13
N VAL A 132 15.10 -4.11 6.84
CA VAL A 132 16.45 -4.43 7.37
C VAL A 132 16.36 -5.53 8.41
N ASN A 133 15.39 -5.46 9.34
CA ASN A 133 15.26 -6.43 10.43
C ASN A 133 14.81 -7.83 9.94
N THR A 134 14.07 -7.93 8.84
CA THR A 134 13.64 -9.23 8.27
C THR A 134 14.75 -10.00 7.54
N GLY A 135 15.97 -9.46 7.44
CA GLY A 135 17.13 -10.11 6.83
C GLY A 135 18.09 -10.78 7.83
N GLY A 136 17.87 -10.67 9.14
CA GLY A 136 18.71 -11.23 10.20
C GLY A 136 18.33 -12.65 10.63
N GLU A 137 19.09 -13.21 11.60
CA GLU A 137 18.74 -14.49 12.23
C GLU A 137 17.40 -14.37 12.98
N PRO A 138 16.55 -15.45 12.97
CA PRO A 138 15.26 -15.44 13.65
C PRO A 138 15.43 -15.10 15.14
N SER A 139 14.89 -13.96 15.56
CA SER A 139 14.89 -13.52 16.96
C SER A 139 13.50 -13.68 17.55
N TRP A 140 13.40 -13.90 18.90
CA TRP A 140 12.13 -13.91 19.61
C TRP A 140 11.32 -12.60 19.39
N ARG A 141 11.98 -11.50 19.01
CA ARG A 141 11.38 -10.21 18.67
C ARG A 141 10.56 -10.23 17.38
N ASP A 142 10.82 -11.18 16.46
CA ASP A 142 10.11 -11.30 15.19
C ASP A 142 8.65 -11.77 15.36
N ASN A 143 8.31 -12.28 16.57
CA ASN A 143 6.95 -12.65 16.93
C ASN A 143 6.08 -11.45 17.40
N PHE A 144 6.67 -10.27 17.57
CA PHE A 144 5.96 -9.08 18.02
C PHE A 144 5.91 -8.03 16.90
N PHE A 145 4.70 -7.58 16.58
CA PHE A 145 4.50 -6.46 15.67
C PHE A 145 5.08 -5.18 16.28
N GLN A 146 6.07 -4.58 15.63
CA GLN A 146 6.60 -3.29 16.03
C GLN A 146 5.88 -2.17 15.26
N GLY A 147 4.90 -1.54 15.90
CA GLY A 147 4.15 -0.40 15.38
C GLY A 147 2.92 -0.76 14.53
N VAL A 148 2.27 0.25 13.92
CA VAL A 148 1.03 0.12 13.14
C VAL A 148 1.34 -0.32 11.70
N PRO A 149 0.76 -1.38 11.10
CA PRO A 149 0.97 -1.74 9.68
C PRO A 149 0.71 -0.56 8.74
N SER A 150 1.47 -0.45 7.63
CA SER A 150 1.36 0.67 6.68
C SER A 150 -0.08 0.92 6.20
N PRO A 151 -0.87 -0.10 5.80
CA PRO A 151 -2.26 0.10 5.41
C PRO A 151 -3.13 0.64 6.55
N ALA A 152 -2.92 0.16 7.77
CA ALA A 152 -3.67 0.64 8.94
C ALA A 152 -3.32 2.10 9.28
N GLY A 153 -2.04 2.50 9.18
CA GLY A 153 -1.60 3.88 9.34
C GLY A 153 -2.27 4.82 8.34
N GLY A 154 -2.30 4.44 7.07
CA GLY A 154 -2.98 5.22 6.02
C GLY A 154 -4.48 5.39 6.26
N ILE A 155 -5.17 4.33 6.70
CA ILE A 155 -6.60 4.39 7.03
C ILE A 155 -6.85 5.25 8.29
N LEU A 156 -6.00 5.12 9.32
CA LEU A 156 -6.11 5.94 10.53
C LEU A 156 -5.98 7.42 10.24
N VAL A 157 -5.04 7.81 9.39
CA VAL A 157 -4.84 9.20 8.98
C VAL A 157 -6.05 9.76 8.22
N LEU A 158 -6.75 8.92 7.46
CA LEU A 158 -7.98 9.31 6.74
C LEU A 158 -9.23 9.33 7.64
N SER A 159 -9.14 8.88 8.91
CA SER A 159 -10.32 8.74 9.78
C SER A 159 -11.13 10.03 9.98
N PRO A 160 -10.54 11.25 10.10
CA PRO A 160 -11.33 12.48 10.21
C PRO A 160 -12.16 12.76 8.95
N LEU A 161 -11.56 12.51 7.79
CA LEU A 161 -12.23 12.66 6.50
C LEU A 161 -13.38 11.65 6.33
N VAL A 162 -13.15 10.38 6.71
CA VAL A 162 -14.18 9.33 6.69
C VAL A 162 -15.33 9.71 7.62
N TYR A 163 -15.03 10.21 8.80
CA TYR A 163 -16.05 10.65 9.78
C TYR A 163 -16.91 11.78 9.21
N GLU A 164 -16.33 12.81 8.61
CA GLU A 164 -17.06 13.90 7.98
C GLU A 164 -17.94 13.42 6.83
N GLN A 165 -17.39 12.57 5.95
CA GLN A 165 -18.13 12.03 4.80
C GLN A 165 -19.25 11.05 5.19
N SER A 166 -19.22 10.49 6.40
CA SER A 166 -20.27 9.59 6.91
C SER A 166 -21.54 10.32 7.34
N GLY A 167 -21.49 11.64 7.50
CA GLY A 167 -22.62 12.45 7.97
C GLY A 167 -22.99 12.23 9.46
N LEU A 168 -22.16 11.48 10.20
CA LEU A 168 -22.32 11.22 11.63
C LEU A 168 -21.81 12.41 12.44
N ASN A 169 -22.52 13.54 12.44
CA ASN A 169 -22.17 14.73 13.24
C ASN A 169 -22.46 14.56 14.75
N ILE A 170 -22.01 13.44 15.34
CA ILE A 170 -22.23 13.13 16.76
C ILE A 170 -21.29 13.94 17.65
N LEU A 171 -20.09 14.26 17.17
CA LEU A 171 -19.07 14.96 17.92
C LEU A 171 -18.78 16.31 17.25
N ASN A 172 -19.04 17.39 17.96
CA ASN A 172 -18.71 18.77 17.56
C ASN A 172 -17.22 19.03 17.84
N TYR A 173 -16.30 18.49 17.04
CA TYR A 173 -14.88 18.74 17.20
C TYR A 173 -14.30 19.57 16.05
N ASN A 174 -13.25 20.28 16.37
CA ASN A 174 -12.57 21.16 15.41
C ASN A 174 -11.64 20.31 14.52
N ILE A 175 -12.12 19.93 13.32
CA ILE A 175 -11.40 19.06 12.36
C ILE A 175 -10.01 19.63 12.04
N GLU A 176 -9.90 20.95 11.93
CA GLU A 176 -8.65 21.65 11.63
C GLU A 176 -7.56 21.44 12.69
N LEU A 177 -7.94 21.24 13.96
CA LEU A 177 -7.01 20.96 15.05
C LEU A 177 -6.71 19.46 15.20
N ILE A 178 -7.70 18.60 15.02
CA ILE A 178 -7.56 17.16 15.25
C ILE A 178 -6.72 16.51 14.14
N THR A 179 -6.90 16.95 12.90
CA THR A 179 -6.18 16.36 11.75
C THR A 179 -4.66 16.44 11.90
N PRO A 180 -4.02 17.60 12.15
CA PRO A 180 -2.56 17.65 12.29
C PRO A 180 -2.05 16.88 13.52
N ILE A 181 -2.82 16.88 14.61
CA ILE A 181 -2.47 16.10 15.82
C ILE A 181 -2.47 14.60 15.51
N LEU A 182 -3.49 14.11 14.80
CA LEU A 182 -3.57 12.72 14.39
C LEU A 182 -2.40 12.33 13.47
N PHE A 183 -2.01 13.20 12.53
CA PHE A 183 -0.84 12.98 11.68
C PHE A 183 0.43 12.79 12.50
N ILE A 184 0.65 13.62 13.50
CA ILE A 184 1.81 13.52 14.40
C ILE A 184 1.77 12.22 15.21
N ILE A 185 0.61 11.87 15.77
CA ILE A 185 0.45 10.65 16.58
C ILE A 185 0.72 9.39 15.74
N VAL A 186 0.21 9.32 14.51
CA VAL A 186 0.41 8.16 13.62
C VAL A 186 1.84 8.11 13.07
N SER A 187 2.57 9.24 13.05
CA SER A 187 3.95 9.33 12.58
C SER A 187 4.97 8.80 13.59
N ILE A 188 4.64 8.75 14.87
CA ILE A 188 5.52 8.27 15.97
C ILE A 188 5.38 6.75 16.14
#